data_1c2ab2b43ff97c34bbc408d8a11a3acd
#
_entry.id   1c2ab2b43ff97c34bbc408d8a11a3acd
#
_cell.length_a   1.000
_cell.length_b   1.000
_cell.length_c   1.000
_cell.angle_alpha   90.00
_cell.angle_beta   90.00
_cell.angle_gamma   90.00
#
_symmetry.space_group_name_H-M   'P 1'
#
loop_
_entity.id
_entity.type
_entity.pdbx_description
1 polymer ?
#
loop_
_entity_poly.entity_id
_entity_poly.type
_entity_poly.pdbx_seq_one_letter_code
_entity_poly.pdbx_strand_id
1 'polypeptide(L)'
;MHSDVGALNHSGQTKPRNLFLAIFVGTVVFIYDVFKTVSTVLGVAFLIRFFLIQPFYVSGQSMETNFHNNEYIIVDQVSYRLRTPKRGDVVVFKYPLNVTFSFIKRVIALPGERITVRSGVVTIYNQANPSGFLLNEAPYLKSTVVTTGDIDTTLQAEEYFVMGDNRPNSSDSRQWGKLPRHLIVGRVWVILYPFANFETIRTPQYTIANNPPLTTLPVTNNQLVNSPAF
;
A
#
# COMPACT_ATOMS: atom_id res chain seq x y z
N MET A 1 67.68 -72.29 -30.34
CA MET A 1 67.78 -71.52 -29.10
C MET A 1 66.54 -70.70 -28.93
N HIS A 2 65.89 -71.02 -27.90
CA HIS A 2 64.54 -70.54 -27.53
C HIS A 2 64.42 -69.03 -27.36
N SER A 3 63.27 -68.49 -27.68
CA SER A 3 62.73 -67.29 -27.12
C SER A 3 61.22 -67.36 -27.12
N ASP A 4 60.66 -67.52 -25.99
CA ASP A 4 59.23 -67.44 -25.66
C ASP A 4 58.70 -66.03 -25.79
N VAL A 5 57.58 -65.93 -26.45
CA VAL A 5 56.75 -64.73 -26.50
C VAL A 5 55.59 -64.97 -25.58
N GLY A 6 55.67 -64.35 -24.42
CA GLY A 6 54.59 -64.31 -23.43
C GLY A 6 53.46 -63.40 -23.86
N ALA A 7 52.28 -63.98 -23.96
CA ALA A 7 51.05 -63.31 -24.27
C ALA A 7 50.56 -62.48 -23.09
N LEU A 8 50.34 -61.21 -23.30
CA LEU A 8 49.56 -60.33 -22.42
C LEU A 8 48.13 -60.25 -22.92
N ASN A 9 47.26 -60.88 -22.19
CA ASN A 9 45.83 -60.64 -22.34
C ASN A 9 45.22 -60.28 -21.01
N HIS A 10 45.07 -58.98 -20.75
CA HIS A 10 44.23 -58.49 -19.65
C HIS A 10 43.15 -57.61 -20.23
N SER A 11 42.08 -58.25 -20.70
CA SER A 11 40.81 -57.61 -20.93
C SER A 11 40.18 -57.23 -19.58
N GLY A 12 40.34 -55.98 -19.20
CA GLY A 12 39.60 -55.37 -18.07
C GLY A 12 38.13 -55.22 -18.43
N GLN A 13 37.35 -56.30 -18.33
CA GLN A 13 35.87 -56.20 -18.43
C GLN A 13 35.38 -55.66 -17.06
N THR A 14 35.09 -54.39 -17.02
CA THR A 14 34.31 -53.78 -15.93
C THR A 14 32.88 -54.35 -15.98
N LYS A 15 32.54 -55.10 -14.92
CA LYS A 15 31.25 -55.79 -14.79
C LYS A 15 30.08 -54.78 -14.99
N PRO A 16 29.11 -55.07 -15.87
CA PRO A 16 27.94 -54.17 -16.15
C PRO A 16 27.11 -53.87 -14.92
N ARG A 17 27.24 -54.65 -13.85
CA ARG A 17 26.52 -54.50 -12.56
C ARG A 17 26.82 -53.16 -11.86
N ASN A 18 27.99 -52.57 -12.01
CA ASN A 18 28.36 -51.32 -11.39
C ASN A 18 27.81 -50.11 -12.15
N LEU A 19 27.58 -50.22 -13.42
CA LEU A 19 26.99 -49.15 -14.26
C LEU A 19 25.51 -48.93 -13.92
N PHE A 20 24.72 -49.99 -13.78
CA PHE A 20 23.31 -49.89 -13.39
C PHE A 20 23.14 -49.28 -12.01
N LEU A 21 23.96 -49.68 -11.06
CA LEU A 21 23.94 -49.13 -9.72
C LEU A 21 24.32 -47.65 -9.71
N ALA A 22 25.34 -47.26 -10.46
CA ALA A 22 25.75 -45.86 -10.58
C ALA A 22 24.66 -44.98 -11.23
N ILE A 23 24.00 -45.48 -12.27
CA ILE A 23 22.87 -44.78 -12.92
C ILE A 23 21.72 -44.68 -11.94
N PHE A 24 21.35 -45.74 -11.25
CA PHE A 24 20.26 -45.72 -10.25
C PHE A 24 20.50 -44.72 -9.13
N VAL A 25 21.71 -44.77 -8.51
CA VAL A 25 22.10 -43.81 -7.45
C VAL A 25 22.08 -42.37 -8.00
N GLY A 26 22.65 -42.15 -9.19
CA GLY A 26 22.64 -40.82 -9.84
C GLY A 26 21.21 -40.29 -10.08
N THR A 27 20.31 -41.16 -10.52
CA THR A 27 18.90 -40.79 -10.74
C THR A 27 18.21 -40.43 -9.41
N VAL A 28 18.44 -41.23 -8.36
CA VAL A 28 17.85 -40.96 -7.01
C VAL A 28 18.37 -39.62 -6.46
N VAL A 29 19.69 -39.38 -6.56
CA VAL A 29 20.29 -38.11 -6.11
C VAL A 29 19.74 -36.94 -6.90
N PHE A 30 19.63 -37.06 -8.22
CA PHE A 30 19.05 -36.03 -9.08
C PHE A 30 17.59 -35.71 -8.71
N ILE A 31 16.75 -36.73 -8.49
CA ILE A 31 15.36 -36.55 -8.06
C ILE A 31 15.31 -35.84 -6.69
N TYR A 32 16.17 -36.24 -5.75
CA TYR A 32 16.24 -35.59 -4.44
C TYR A 32 16.64 -34.12 -4.53
N ASP A 33 17.65 -33.78 -5.35
CA ASP A 33 18.09 -32.40 -5.57
C ASP A 33 17.02 -31.53 -6.20
N VAL A 34 16.31 -32.07 -7.22
CA VAL A 34 15.17 -31.38 -7.83
C VAL A 34 14.07 -31.15 -6.80
N PHE A 35 13.69 -32.16 -6.04
CA PHE A 35 12.65 -32.03 -5.01
C PHE A 35 13.03 -31.00 -3.93
N LYS A 36 14.28 -31.04 -3.43
CA LYS A 36 14.82 -30.10 -2.47
C LYS A 36 14.76 -28.66 -3.01
N THR A 37 15.20 -28.45 -4.25
CA THR A 37 15.19 -27.12 -4.90
C THR A 37 13.77 -26.60 -5.04
N VAL A 38 12.86 -27.40 -5.57
CA VAL A 38 11.44 -27.01 -5.74
C VAL A 38 10.80 -26.70 -4.39
N SER A 39 11.02 -27.55 -3.37
CA SER A 39 10.48 -27.32 -2.03
C SER A 39 11.02 -26.03 -1.40
N THR A 40 12.30 -25.74 -1.59
CA THR A 40 12.90 -24.50 -1.08
C THR A 40 12.30 -23.28 -1.77
N VAL A 41 12.20 -23.30 -3.11
CA VAL A 41 11.60 -22.18 -3.87
C VAL A 41 10.15 -21.95 -3.47
N LEU A 42 9.35 -23.03 -3.38
CA LEU A 42 7.95 -22.93 -2.95
C LEU A 42 7.82 -22.43 -1.52
N GLY A 43 8.70 -22.88 -0.62
CA GLY A 43 8.72 -22.40 0.77
C GLY A 43 9.03 -20.91 0.87
N VAL A 44 10.03 -20.43 0.15
CA VAL A 44 10.37 -19.00 0.09
C VAL A 44 9.23 -18.19 -0.55
N ALA A 45 8.67 -18.66 -1.66
CA ALA A 45 7.55 -17.98 -2.31
C ALA A 45 6.30 -17.91 -1.40
N PHE A 46 6.02 -18.97 -0.64
CA PHE A 46 4.94 -19.01 0.35
C PHE A 46 5.19 -17.98 1.48
N LEU A 47 6.40 -17.91 2.02
CA LEU A 47 6.75 -16.94 3.06
C LEU A 47 6.61 -15.50 2.56
N ILE A 48 7.09 -15.20 1.35
CA ILE A 48 6.94 -13.90 0.72
C ILE A 48 5.46 -13.54 0.57
N ARG A 49 4.66 -14.45 0.00
CA ARG A 49 3.23 -14.22 -0.21
C ARG A 49 2.47 -14.04 1.11
N PHE A 50 2.78 -14.83 2.12
CA PHE A 50 2.04 -14.83 3.38
C PHE A 50 2.38 -13.65 4.28
N PHE A 51 3.65 -13.22 4.30
CA PHE A 51 4.14 -12.22 5.26
C PHE A 51 4.38 -10.83 4.68
N LEU A 52 4.67 -10.71 3.38
CA LEU A 52 5.13 -9.44 2.81
C LEU A 52 4.11 -8.74 1.92
N ILE A 53 3.39 -9.49 1.10
CA ILE A 53 2.62 -8.93 -0.02
C ILE A 53 1.24 -9.55 -0.06
N GLN A 54 0.21 -8.72 0.12
CA GLN A 54 -1.18 -9.16 -0.03
C GLN A 54 -1.85 -8.43 -1.20
N PRO A 55 -2.34 -9.16 -2.22
CA PRO A 55 -3.16 -8.56 -3.25
C PRO A 55 -4.57 -8.27 -2.71
N PHE A 56 -5.09 -7.10 -3.05
CA PHE A 56 -6.47 -6.70 -2.81
C PHE A 56 -7.12 -6.29 -4.12
N TYR A 57 -8.42 -6.50 -4.17
CA TYR A 57 -9.27 -6.07 -5.27
C TYR A 57 -10.02 -4.81 -4.87
N VAL A 58 -9.89 -3.75 -5.66
CA VAL A 58 -10.59 -2.48 -5.41
C VAL A 58 -12.03 -2.63 -5.87
N SER A 59 -12.97 -2.47 -4.93
CA SER A 59 -14.39 -2.44 -5.20
C SER A 59 -14.99 -1.13 -4.68
N GLY A 60 -15.61 -0.37 -5.58
CA GLY A 60 -16.23 0.92 -5.27
C GLY A 60 -15.46 2.11 -5.84
N GLN A 61 -16.04 3.30 -5.65
CA GLN A 61 -15.63 4.54 -6.31
C GLN A 61 -15.02 5.56 -5.35
N SER A 62 -14.83 5.21 -4.08
CA SER A 62 -14.45 6.16 -3.03
C SER A 62 -13.03 6.75 -3.18
N MET A 63 -12.19 6.13 -3.99
CA MET A 63 -10.84 6.58 -4.30
C MET A 63 -10.68 6.97 -5.78
N GLU A 64 -11.80 7.08 -6.51
CA GLU A 64 -11.77 7.53 -7.91
C GLU A 64 -11.13 8.90 -8.03
N THR A 65 -10.50 9.04 -8.99
CA THR A 65 -9.48 9.57 -9.83
C THR A 65 -8.12 8.87 -9.68
N ASN A 66 -7.76 8.35 -8.52
CA ASN A 66 -6.44 7.72 -8.29
C ASN A 66 -6.49 6.18 -8.25
N PHE A 67 -7.66 5.62 -7.93
CA PHE A 67 -7.90 4.17 -7.95
C PHE A 67 -9.28 3.90 -8.55
N HIS A 68 -9.32 3.01 -9.51
CA HIS A 68 -10.55 2.68 -10.22
C HIS A 68 -11.13 1.36 -9.74
N ASN A 69 -12.42 1.21 -9.94
CA ASN A 69 -13.09 -0.05 -9.68
C ASN A 69 -12.46 -1.17 -10.53
N ASN A 70 -12.38 -2.38 -9.98
CA ASN A 70 -11.79 -3.57 -10.61
C ASN A 70 -10.26 -3.57 -10.72
N GLU A 71 -9.55 -2.69 -10.05
CA GLU A 71 -8.09 -2.76 -9.97
C GLU A 71 -7.61 -3.77 -8.93
N TYR A 72 -6.50 -4.45 -9.25
CA TYR A 72 -5.74 -5.23 -8.28
C TYR A 72 -4.58 -4.40 -7.77
N ILE A 73 -4.51 -4.25 -6.48
CA ILE A 73 -3.47 -3.50 -5.78
C ILE A 73 -2.63 -4.44 -4.90
N ILE A 74 -1.38 -4.08 -4.73
CA ILE A 74 -0.48 -4.74 -3.79
C ILE A 74 -0.34 -3.88 -2.54
N VAL A 75 -0.57 -4.51 -1.39
CA VAL A 75 -0.51 -3.88 -0.08
C VAL A 75 0.74 -4.36 0.67
N ASP A 76 1.57 -3.41 1.04
CA ASP A 76 2.76 -3.59 1.87
C ASP A 76 2.36 -3.58 3.36
N GLN A 77 2.35 -4.75 3.97
CA GLN A 77 2.03 -4.91 5.38
C GLN A 77 3.27 -4.77 6.29
N VAL A 78 4.44 -5.04 5.75
CA VAL A 78 5.69 -5.10 6.54
C VAL A 78 6.14 -3.73 6.96
N SER A 79 6.08 -2.74 6.07
CA SER A 79 6.49 -1.38 6.37
C SER A 79 5.81 -0.83 7.62
N TYR A 80 4.54 -1.16 7.84
CA TYR A 80 3.78 -0.67 8.99
C TYR A 80 3.99 -1.47 10.29
N ARG A 81 4.76 -2.55 10.24
CA ARG A 81 5.32 -3.19 11.44
C ARG A 81 6.57 -2.45 11.93
N LEU A 82 7.27 -1.76 11.02
CA LEU A 82 8.55 -1.09 11.29
C LEU A 82 8.42 0.44 11.40
N ARG A 83 7.36 1.03 10.85
CA ARG A 83 7.10 2.47 10.85
C ARG A 83 5.62 2.79 11.01
N THR A 84 5.33 4.01 11.41
CA THR A 84 3.97 4.54 11.49
C THR A 84 3.47 4.99 10.10
N PRO A 85 2.15 4.91 9.83
CA PRO A 85 1.54 5.53 8.67
C PRO A 85 1.83 7.04 8.62
N LYS A 86 2.13 7.54 7.42
CA LYS A 86 2.40 8.95 7.17
C LYS A 86 1.18 9.62 6.55
N ARG A 87 1.07 10.93 6.72
CA ARG A 87 0.07 11.72 6.01
C ARG A 87 0.23 11.54 4.50
N GLY A 88 -0.89 11.33 3.80
CA GLY A 88 -0.93 11.06 2.37
C GLY A 88 -0.74 9.59 1.98
N ASP A 89 -0.33 8.71 2.89
CA ASP A 89 -0.30 7.27 2.61
C ASP A 89 -1.71 6.79 2.27
N VAL A 90 -1.84 6.00 1.22
CA VAL A 90 -3.08 5.26 0.93
C VAL A 90 -3.02 3.92 1.65
N VAL A 91 -4.01 3.68 2.51
CA VAL A 91 -4.04 2.52 3.41
C VAL A 91 -5.24 1.63 3.15
N VAL A 92 -5.02 0.33 3.28
CA VAL A 92 -6.09 -0.66 3.43
C VAL A 92 -6.25 -0.96 4.91
N PHE A 93 -7.48 -0.97 5.39
CA PHE A 93 -7.80 -1.20 6.80
C PHE A 93 -9.13 -1.94 6.96
N LYS A 94 -9.33 -2.55 8.12
CA LYS A 94 -10.60 -3.15 8.51
C LYS A 94 -11.57 -2.05 8.94
N TYR A 95 -12.79 -2.07 8.40
CA TYR A 95 -13.81 -1.06 8.67
C TYR A 95 -14.19 -1.04 10.15
N PRO A 96 -14.08 0.10 10.86
CA PRO A 96 -14.24 0.13 12.32
C PRO A 96 -15.62 -0.33 12.83
N LEU A 97 -16.68 -0.13 12.05
CA LEU A 97 -18.04 -0.55 12.44
C LEU A 97 -18.36 -1.99 12.03
N ASN A 98 -17.57 -2.59 11.12
CA ASN A 98 -17.69 -3.99 10.74
C ASN A 98 -16.37 -4.52 10.15
N VAL A 99 -15.57 -5.16 10.96
CA VAL A 99 -14.21 -5.63 10.62
C VAL A 99 -14.17 -6.73 9.54
N THR A 100 -15.32 -7.26 9.13
CA THR A 100 -15.40 -8.20 8.01
C THR A 100 -15.05 -7.53 6.68
N PHE A 101 -15.38 -6.24 6.55
CA PHE A 101 -15.07 -5.46 5.36
C PHE A 101 -13.69 -4.77 5.47
N SER A 102 -13.02 -4.66 4.33
CA SER A 102 -11.80 -3.88 4.19
C SER A 102 -12.07 -2.68 3.30
N PHE A 103 -11.58 -1.51 3.72
CA PHE A 103 -11.70 -0.25 2.98
C PHE A 103 -10.33 0.26 2.59
N ILE A 104 -10.30 1.06 1.54
CA ILE A 104 -9.13 1.79 1.07
C ILE A 104 -9.41 3.29 1.18
N LYS A 105 -8.52 4.04 1.88
CA LYS A 105 -8.61 5.50 2.05
C LYS A 105 -7.22 6.10 2.18
N ARG A 106 -7.16 7.44 2.07
CA ARG A 106 -5.93 8.21 2.28
C ARG A 106 -5.87 8.75 3.70
N VAL A 107 -4.69 8.65 4.33
CA VAL A 107 -4.41 9.23 5.65
C VAL A 107 -4.33 10.76 5.52
N ILE A 108 -5.18 11.47 6.25
CA ILE A 108 -5.28 12.93 6.22
C ILE A 108 -4.71 13.56 7.48
N ALA A 109 -5.06 13.05 8.67
CA ALA A 109 -4.47 13.50 9.92
C ALA A 109 -3.88 12.34 10.73
N LEU A 110 -2.88 12.67 11.53
CA LEU A 110 -2.03 11.75 12.27
C LEU A 110 -2.36 11.77 13.77
N PRO A 111 -1.92 10.78 14.56
CA PRO A 111 -2.08 10.77 16.00
C PRO A 111 -1.62 12.07 16.66
N GLY A 112 -2.41 12.57 17.62
CA GLY A 112 -2.14 13.80 18.37
C GLY A 112 -2.49 15.10 17.61
N GLU A 113 -2.96 15.03 16.38
CA GLU A 113 -3.37 16.21 15.62
C GLU A 113 -4.85 16.51 15.80
N ARG A 114 -5.22 17.79 15.68
CA ARG A 114 -6.60 18.22 15.49
C ARG A 114 -6.81 18.52 14.01
N ILE A 115 -7.91 18.04 13.47
CA ILE A 115 -8.35 18.31 12.09
C ILE A 115 -9.67 19.07 12.11
N THR A 116 -9.77 20.07 11.25
CA THR A 116 -11.05 20.70 10.92
C THR A 116 -11.31 20.61 9.43
N VAL A 117 -12.57 20.37 9.07
CA VAL A 117 -13.08 20.49 7.69
C VAL A 117 -14.20 21.49 7.73
N ARG A 118 -14.01 22.66 7.09
CA ARG A 118 -15.02 23.72 7.04
C ARG A 118 -15.01 24.40 5.69
N SER A 119 -16.18 24.59 5.12
CA SER A 119 -16.34 25.26 3.81
C SER A 119 -15.42 24.70 2.71
N GLY A 120 -15.23 23.39 2.71
CA GLY A 120 -14.37 22.70 1.72
C GLY A 120 -12.87 22.69 2.03
N VAL A 121 -12.46 23.33 3.11
CA VAL A 121 -11.06 23.51 3.50
C VAL A 121 -10.68 22.54 4.62
N VAL A 122 -9.60 21.83 4.42
CA VAL A 122 -9.01 20.94 5.44
C VAL A 122 -7.86 21.66 6.13
N THR A 123 -7.97 21.85 7.44
CA THR A 123 -6.94 22.46 8.28
C THR A 123 -6.45 21.47 9.32
N ILE A 124 -5.14 21.39 9.48
CA ILE A 124 -4.47 20.52 10.46
C ILE A 124 -3.77 21.40 11.51
N TYR A 125 -3.97 21.05 12.77
CA TYR A 125 -3.30 21.67 13.91
C TYR A 125 -2.44 20.61 14.60
N ASN A 126 -1.19 20.96 14.90
CA ASN A 126 -0.28 20.11 15.65
C ASN A 126 0.69 20.94 16.49
N GLN A 127 1.57 20.28 17.24
CA GLN A 127 2.53 20.96 18.11
C GLN A 127 3.45 21.93 17.36
N ALA A 128 3.86 21.59 16.14
CA ALA A 128 4.70 22.45 15.31
C ALA A 128 3.91 23.63 14.69
N ASN A 129 2.59 23.47 14.52
CA ASN A 129 1.72 24.46 13.92
C ASN A 129 0.43 24.62 14.77
N PRO A 130 0.49 25.29 15.93
CA PRO A 130 -0.65 25.46 16.82
C PRO A 130 -1.77 26.32 16.19
N SER A 131 -1.41 27.25 15.31
CA SER A 131 -2.37 28.10 14.57
C SER A 131 -3.05 27.37 13.41
N GLY A 132 -2.61 26.15 13.13
CA GLY A 132 -3.08 25.35 12.01
C GLY A 132 -2.43 25.72 10.68
N PHE A 133 -2.49 24.78 9.75
CA PHE A 133 -2.09 24.99 8.35
C PHE A 133 -3.09 24.34 7.40
N LEU A 134 -3.26 24.93 6.24
CA LEU A 134 -4.08 24.38 5.18
C LEU A 134 -3.40 23.17 4.57
N LEU A 135 -4.12 22.07 4.46
CA LEU A 135 -3.61 20.88 3.81
C LEU A 135 -3.62 21.08 2.30
N ASN A 136 -2.42 21.04 1.69
CA ASN A 136 -2.33 21.07 0.23
C ASN A 136 -2.68 19.68 -0.34
N GLU A 137 -3.86 19.59 -0.94
CA GLU A 137 -4.40 18.34 -1.50
C GLU A 137 -4.23 18.26 -3.03
N ALA A 138 -3.68 19.28 -3.66
CA ALA A 138 -3.46 19.34 -5.12
C ALA A 138 -2.64 18.16 -5.71
N PRO A 139 -1.71 17.53 -4.97
CA PRO A 139 -0.97 16.37 -5.51
C PRO A 139 -1.84 15.15 -5.82
N TYR A 140 -3.05 15.05 -5.27
CA TYR A 140 -3.92 13.88 -5.45
C TYR A 140 -5.41 14.22 -5.67
N LEU A 141 -5.81 15.46 -5.49
CA LEU A 141 -7.17 15.93 -5.80
C LEU A 141 -7.17 16.94 -6.94
N LYS A 142 -8.13 16.81 -7.82
CA LYS A 142 -8.42 17.87 -8.81
C LYS A 142 -9.02 19.08 -8.10
N SER A 143 -8.73 20.27 -8.59
CA SER A 143 -9.23 21.54 -8.03
C SER A 143 -10.77 21.66 -8.01
N THR A 144 -11.45 20.85 -8.81
CA THR A 144 -12.93 20.81 -8.88
C THR A 144 -13.54 19.94 -7.77
N VAL A 145 -12.74 19.18 -7.02
CA VAL A 145 -13.24 18.30 -5.94
C VAL A 145 -13.45 19.11 -4.68
N VAL A 146 -14.69 19.19 -4.22
CA VAL A 146 -15.05 19.87 -2.98
C VAL A 146 -15.13 18.86 -1.84
N THR A 147 -14.41 19.12 -0.74
CA THR A 147 -14.50 18.34 0.47
C THR A 147 -15.70 18.79 1.30
N THR A 148 -16.76 17.99 1.36
CA THR A 148 -17.96 18.29 2.14
C THR A 148 -17.79 17.81 3.60
N GLY A 149 -18.56 18.43 4.51
CA GLY A 149 -18.60 18.10 5.93
C GLY A 149 -18.22 19.30 6.79
N ASP A 150 -18.68 19.29 8.05
CA ASP A 150 -18.26 20.19 9.12
C ASP A 150 -17.70 19.33 10.24
N ILE A 151 -16.38 19.26 10.32
CA ILE A 151 -15.63 18.39 11.22
C ILE A 151 -14.72 19.25 12.08
N ASP A 152 -14.69 18.94 13.37
CA ASP A 152 -13.70 19.45 14.31
C ASP A 152 -13.41 18.34 15.32
N THR A 153 -12.27 17.67 15.18
CA THR A 153 -11.91 16.56 16.05
C THR A 153 -10.42 16.51 16.33
N THR A 154 -10.07 16.09 17.55
CA THR A 154 -8.68 15.82 17.96
C THR A 154 -8.45 14.32 18.03
N LEU A 155 -7.38 13.87 17.41
CA LEU A 155 -6.95 12.48 17.38
C LEU A 155 -6.14 12.14 18.63
N GLN A 156 -6.45 11.01 19.24
CA GLN A 156 -5.66 10.45 20.33
C GLN A 156 -4.41 9.74 19.80
N ALA A 157 -3.57 9.23 20.69
CA ALA A 157 -2.52 8.31 20.33
C ALA A 157 -3.13 7.11 19.57
N GLU A 158 -2.46 6.65 18.50
CA GLU A 158 -2.90 5.52 17.66
C GLU A 158 -4.24 5.74 16.92
N GLU A 159 -4.73 6.97 16.80
CA GLU A 159 -5.90 7.32 15.99
C GLU A 159 -5.50 8.09 14.73
N TYR A 160 -6.13 7.76 13.62
CA TYR A 160 -5.92 8.39 12.31
C TYR A 160 -7.24 8.94 11.78
N PHE A 161 -7.16 9.96 10.95
CA PHE A 161 -8.29 10.45 10.18
C PHE A 161 -8.03 10.18 8.71
N VAL A 162 -8.94 9.45 8.07
CA VAL A 162 -8.78 9.03 6.68
C VAL A 162 -9.96 9.51 5.83
N MET A 163 -9.68 9.91 4.59
CA MET A 163 -10.71 10.31 3.62
C MET A 163 -10.49 9.61 2.28
N GLY A 164 -11.59 9.41 1.55
CA GLY A 164 -11.51 9.00 0.15
C GLY A 164 -11.10 10.15 -0.76
N ASP A 165 -10.44 9.84 -1.86
CA ASP A 165 -10.07 10.84 -2.85
C ASP A 165 -11.31 11.33 -3.64
N ASN A 166 -12.32 10.46 -3.80
CA ASN A 166 -13.65 10.88 -4.27
C ASN A 166 -14.48 11.44 -3.10
N ARG A 167 -14.20 12.66 -2.70
CA ARG A 167 -14.79 13.33 -1.53
C ARG A 167 -16.31 13.26 -1.44
N PRO A 168 -17.07 13.51 -2.52
CA PRO A 168 -18.53 13.42 -2.50
C PRO A 168 -19.07 12.00 -2.31
N ASN A 169 -18.36 11.00 -2.85
CA ASN A 169 -18.82 9.60 -2.89
C ASN A 169 -17.97 8.69 -2.02
N SER A 170 -17.58 9.14 -0.84
CA SER A 170 -16.75 8.36 0.08
C SER A 170 -17.38 8.26 1.46
N SER A 171 -17.64 7.03 1.91
CA SER A 171 -17.84 6.76 3.33
C SER A 171 -16.48 6.65 4.00
N ASP A 172 -16.15 7.65 4.83
CA ASP A 172 -14.84 7.79 5.46
C ASP A 172 -14.95 8.41 6.87
N SER A 173 -13.84 8.83 7.43
CA SER A 173 -13.79 9.36 8.80
C SER A 173 -14.72 10.56 9.07
N ARG A 174 -15.17 11.25 8.04
CA ARG A 174 -16.18 12.32 8.17
C ARG A 174 -17.53 11.78 8.63
N GLN A 175 -17.83 10.52 8.37
CA GLN A 175 -19.10 9.88 8.71
C GLN A 175 -19.00 8.96 9.93
N TRP A 176 -17.95 8.12 9.98
CA TRP A 176 -17.84 7.06 11.00
C TRP A 176 -16.73 7.34 12.02
N GLY A 177 -16.02 8.48 11.92
CA GLY A 177 -15.06 8.92 12.93
C GLY A 177 -13.64 8.43 12.69
N LYS A 178 -12.90 8.26 13.77
CA LYS A 178 -11.47 7.99 13.78
C LYS A 178 -11.16 6.54 13.46
N LEU A 179 -10.01 6.31 12.80
CA LEU A 179 -9.50 4.98 12.47
C LEU A 179 -8.42 4.57 13.49
N PRO A 180 -8.65 3.54 14.32
CA PRO A 180 -7.63 3.00 15.20
C PRO A 180 -6.48 2.34 14.41
N ARG A 181 -5.25 2.55 14.86
CA ARG A 181 -4.03 2.02 14.23
C ARG A 181 -4.05 0.52 14.00
N HIS A 182 -4.55 -0.25 14.96
CA HIS A 182 -4.57 -1.71 14.89
C HIS A 182 -5.48 -2.28 13.77
N LEU A 183 -6.39 -1.47 13.23
CA LEU A 183 -7.23 -1.86 12.10
C LEU A 183 -6.54 -1.65 10.74
N ILE A 184 -5.43 -0.91 10.71
CA ILE A 184 -4.68 -0.68 9.46
C ILE A 184 -3.89 -1.94 9.10
N VAL A 185 -4.23 -2.51 7.94
CA VAL A 185 -3.62 -3.72 7.38
C VAL A 185 -2.26 -3.39 6.75
N GLY A 186 -2.21 -2.35 5.91
CA GLY A 186 -0.98 -1.98 5.24
C GLY A 186 -1.14 -0.77 4.31
N ARG A 187 -0.03 -0.37 3.69
CA ARG A 187 0.02 0.70 2.70
C ARG A 187 -0.13 0.15 1.29
N VAL A 188 -0.92 0.81 0.46
CA VAL A 188 -0.94 0.52 -0.97
C VAL A 188 0.40 0.91 -1.59
N TRP A 189 1.04 -0.05 -2.24
CA TRP A 189 2.34 0.13 -2.85
C TRP A 189 2.26 0.31 -4.36
N VAL A 190 1.46 -0.52 -5.03
CA VAL A 190 1.37 -0.53 -6.49
C VAL A 190 -0.02 -0.95 -6.96
N ILE A 191 -0.50 -0.35 -8.05
CA ILE A 191 -1.61 -0.87 -8.86
C ILE A 191 -1.00 -1.87 -9.84
N LEU A 192 -1.39 -3.14 -9.70
CA LEU A 192 -0.80 -4.23 -10.47
C LEU A 192 -1.54 -4.50 -11.77
N TYR A 193 -2.86 -4.42 -11.75
CA TYR A 193 -3.73 -4.74 -12.89
C TYR A 193 -4.97 -3.83 -12.89
N PRO A 194 -5.47 -3.41 -14.05
CA PRO A 194 -5.01 -3.71 -15.41
C PRO A 194 -3.63 -3.11 -15.70
N PHE A 195 -2.82 -3.79 -16.53
CA PHE A 195 -1.45 -3.36 -16.82
C PHE A 195 -1.36 -1.96 -17.47
N ALA A 196 -2.44 -1.51 -18.08
CA ALA A 196 -2.54 -0.13 -18.60
C ALA A 196 -2.48 0.94 -17.48
N ASN A 197 -2.88 0.56 -16.26
CA ASN A 197 -2.91 1.43 -15.08
C ASN A 197 -1.76 1.10 -14.10
N PHE A 198 -0.75 0.33 -14.53
CA PHE A 198 0.36 -0.02 -13.65
C PHE A 198 1.06 1.23 -13.13
N GLU A 199 0.97 1.43 -11.82
CA GLU A 199 1.52 2.61 -11.16
C GLU A 199 2.02 2.30 -9.75
N THR A 200 3.17 2.89 -9.38
CA THR A 200 3.68 2.84 -8.01
C THR A 200 3.14 4.02 -7.21
N ILE A 201 2.42 3.73 -6.14
CA ILE A 201 1.79 4.75 -5.30
C ILE A 201 2.81 5.41 -4.40
N ARG A 202 3.03 6.71 -4.61
CA ARG A 202 3.95 7.53 -3.81
C ARG A 202 3.17 8.33 -2.78
N THR A 203 3.75 8.47 -1.59
CA THR A 203 3.23 9.38 -0.57
C THR A 203 3.53 10.82 -0.98
N PRO A 204 2.53 11.71 -1.08
CA PRO A 204 2.75 13.11 -1.36
C PRO A 204 3.69 13.76 -0.33
N GLN A 205 4.54 14.68 -0.78
CA GLN A 205 5.35 15.49 0.11
C GLN A 205 4.57 16.76 0.48
N TYR A 206 4.38 16.99 1.76
CA TYR A 206 3.70 18.18 2.27
C TYR A 206 4.74 19.18 2.75
N THR A 207 4.90 20.27 2.01
CA THR A 207 5.78 21.38 2.41
C THR A 207 4.91 22.41 3.15
N ILE A 208 5.07 22.52 4.46
CA ILE A 208 4.26 23.42 5.31
C ILE A 208 4.79 24.87 5.21
N ALA A 209 6.01 25.06 4.72
CA ALA A 209 6.78 26.32 4.85
C ALA A 209 6.19 27.56 4.15
N ASN A 210 5.15 27.43 3.31
CA ASN A 210 4.64 28.53 2.49
C ASN A 210 3.14 28.79 2.64
N ASN A 211 2.47 28.22 3.62
CA ASN A 211 1.08 28.57 3.85
C ASN A 211 1.03 29.85 4.70
N PRO A 212 0.43 30.94 4.21
CA PRO A 212 0.23 32.14 5.01
C PRO A 212 -0.63 31.80 6.23
N PRO A 213 -0.44 32.46 7.39
CA PRO A 213 -1.33 32.27 8.53
C PRO A 213 -2.78 32.55 8.12
N LEU A 214 -3.71 31.73 8.63
CA LEU A 214 -5.14 31.77 8.30
C LEU A 214 -5.78 33.17 8.49
N THR A 215 -5.15 34.03 9.28
CA THR A 215 -5.56 35.42 9.54
C THR A 215 -5.38 36.35 8.35
N THR A 216 -4.66 35.96 7.30
CA THR A 216 -4.36 36.82 6.15
C THR A 216 -5.20 36.54 4.89
N LEU A 217 -6.13 35.58 4.97
CA LEU A 217 -7.06 35.37 3.86
C LEU A 217 -8.04 36.56 3.77
N PRO A 218 -8.12 37.26 2.64
CA PRO A 218 -9.09 38.36 2.50
C PRO A 218 -10.50 37.79 2.65
N VAL A 219 -11.25 38.33 3.61
CA VAL A 219 -12.69 38.13 3.65
C VAL A 219 -13.25 38.79 2.40
N THR A 220 -13.61 38.01 1.39
CA THR A 220 -14.35 38.50 0.25
C THR A 220 -15.73 38.91 0.75
N ASN A 221 -15.86 40.17 1.15
CA ASN A 221 -17.17 40.80 1.33
C ASN A 221 -17.90 40.75 -0.02
N ASN A 222 -18.85 39.86 -0.10
CA ASN A 222 -19.82 39.83 -1.18
C ASN A 222 -20.62 41.15 -1.06
N GLN A 223 -20.20 42.16 -1.81
CA GLN A 223 -20.96 43.37 -1.99
C GLN A 223 -22.30 42.94 -2.60
N LEU A 224 -23.35 43.10 -1.81
CA LEU A 224 -24.71 43.10 -2.29
C LEU A 224 -24.80 44.15 -3.39
N VAL A 225 -24.79 43.74 -4.63
CA VAL A 225 -25.11 44.59 -5.76
C VAL A 225 -26.63 44.87 -5.65
N ASN A 226 -26.94 46.06 -5.12
CA ASN A 226 -28.27 46.64 -5.23
C ASN A 226 -28.65 46.77 -6.70
N SER A 227 -29.57 45.94 -7.14
CA SER A 227 -30.29 46.20 -8.42
C SER A 227 -31.24 47.38 -8.22
N PRO A 228 -31.17 48.40 -9.04
CA PRO A 228 -32.22 49.41 -9.05
C PRO A 228 -33.50 48.82 -9.65
N ALA A 229 -34.59 49.04 -8.96
CA ALA A 229 -35.93 48.81 -9.45
C ALA A 229 -36.22 49.75 -10.65
N PHE A 230 -36.74 49.15 -11.73
CA PHE A 230 -37.70 49.74 -12.66
C PHE A 230 -38.63 48.64 -13.18
#